data_865a71bd20cf5a1e794d5e8d91afb2d5
#
_entry.id   865a71bd20cf5a1e794d5e8d91afb2d5
#
_cell.length_a   1.000
_cell.length_b   1.000
_cell.length_c   1.000
_cell.angle_alpha   90.00
_cell.angle_beta   90.00
_cell.angle_gamma   90.00
#
_symmetry.space_group_name_H-M   'P 1'
#
loop_
_entity.id
_entity.type
_entity.pdbx_description
1 polymer ?
#
loop_
_entity_poly.entity_id
_entity_poly.type
_entity_poly.pdbx_seq_one_letter_code
_entity_poly.pdbx_strand_id
1 'polypeptide(L)'
;MKKIIILFFLILFNFSFSQEILATVQVNSQLLGGSNTQAYKALEKSLRDFINNTSWTGKKLQNFEKIKSNFAIVLSERDGNRFKGTIVVQAVRPIFNSSYESPLLNLQDTRFAFEYAENENLIFNERQFSGRNLIDVISFYVYLILGYDADSFQSMGGSQWFSKAQQIAQNSQNRGYDGWNQINEPRSRSILIGEILNPNMNQLRSTIYTYHRAGLDGLYNQDQTQSKKIIADAIMQLKTYENTFQQNYFFNLFMDTKADEIFNIFNSGNNGSVNINNLKQQMIVFSPKNTESRWNKWK
;
A
#
# COMPACT_ATOMS: atom_id res chain seq x y z
N MET A 1 -9.46 -11.01 51.11
CA MET A 1 -10.18 -11.50 49.92
C MET A 1 -10.67 -10.38 48.99
N LYS A 2 -11.39 -9.34 49.40
CA LYS A 2 -11.85 -8.23 48.53
C LYS A 2 -10.71 -7.50 47.79
N LYS A 3 -9.53 -7.28 48.39
CA LYS A 3 -8.40 -6.62 47.77
C LYS A 3 -7.70 -7.46 46.70
N ILE A 4 -7.72 -8.79 46.81
CA ILE A 4 -7.17 -9.71 45.82
C ILE A 4 -8.07 -9.79 44.58
N ILE A 5 -9.39 -9.70 44.74
CA ILE A 5 -10.37 -9.69 43.64
C ILE A 5 -10.23 -8.39 42.82
N ILE A 6 -9.98 -7.24 43.46
CA ILE A 6 -9.76 -5.98 42.76
C ILE A 6 -8.44 -6.01 41.95
N LEU A 7 -7.39 -6.62 42.47
CA LEU A 7 -6.13 -6.78 41.76
C LEU A 7 -6.26 -7.71 40.54
N PHE A 8 -7.05 -8.78 40.67
CA PHE A 8 -7.33 -9.70 39.56
C PHE A 8 -8.19 -9.05 38.46
N PHE A 9 -9.11 -8.16 38.84
CA PHE A 9 -9.94 -7.41 37.87
C PHE A 9 -9.14 -6.34 37.12
N LEU A 10 -8.09 -5.75 37.74
CA LEU A 10 -7.17 -4.79 37.11
C LEU A 10 -6.22 -5.46 36.10
N ILE A 11 -5.91 -6.75 36.26
CA ILE A 11 -5.08 -7.51 35.32
C ILE A 11 -5.84 -7.91 34.04
N LEU A 12 -7.17 -8.04 34.12
CA LEU A 12 -8.01 -8.43 32.97
C LEU A 12 -8.23 -7.31 31.94
N PHE A 13 -7.88 -6.07 32.25
CA PHE A 13 -8.12 -4.91 31.37
C PHE A 13 -6.99 -4.62 30.36
N ASN A 14 -5.94 -5.45 30.28
CA ASN A 14 -4.78 -5.18 29.42
C ASN A 14 -4.70 -5.99 28.12
N PHE A 15 -5.76 -6.67 27.68
CA PHE A 15 -5.82 -7.23 26.34
C PHE A 15 -6.35 -6.19 25.33
N SER A 16 -5.65 -5.07 25.19
CA SER A 16 -5.88 -4.18 24.05
C SER A 16 -5.08 -4.75 22.88
N PHE A 17 -5.76 -5.39 21.95
CA PHE A 17 -5.18 -5.79 20.68
C PHE A 17 -4.66 -4.54 19.97
N SER A 18 -3.39 -4.58 19.61
CA SER A 18 -2.77 -3.57 18.77
C SER A 18 -3.30 -3.75 17.35
N GLN A 19 -4.03 -2.77 16.84
CA GLN A 19 -4.57 -2.76 15.48
C GLN A 19 -3.96 -1.57 14.77
N GLU A 20 -3.04 -1.81 13.84
CA GLU A 20 -2.34 -0.76 13.11
C GLU A 20 -3.02 -0.42 11.78
N ILE A 21 -3.78 -1.37 11.24
CA ILE A 21 -4.50 -1.23 9.97
C ILE A 21 -5.99 -1.11 10.25
N LEU A 22 -6.66 -0.22 9.53
CA LEU A 22 -8.11 -0.14 9.43
C LEU A 22 -8.51 -0.52 8.01
N ALA A 23 -8.64 -1.83 7.77
CA ALA A 23 -8.94 -2.38 6.46
C ALA A 23 -10.43 -2.56 6.23
N THR A 24 -10.88 -2.17 5.04
CA THR A 24 -12.10 -2.70 4.42
C THR A 24 -11.72 -3.83 3.46
N VAL A 25 -12.52 -4.87 3.39
CA VAL A 25 -12.35 -5.98 2.46
C VAL A 25 -13.64 -6.18 1.71
N GLN A 26 -13.55 -6.39 0.40
CA GLN A 26 -14.69 -6.68 -0.47
C GLN A 26 -14.32 -7.87 -1.37
N VAL A 27 -15.22 -8.85 -1.46
CA VAL A 27 -15.06 -10.02 -2.33
C VAL A 27 -16.17 -10.04 -3.36
N ASN A 28 -15.82 -9.78 -4.60
CA ASN A 28 -16.72 -9.86 -5.74
C ASN A 28 -16.57 -11.23 -6.43
N SER A 29 -17.67 -11.98 -6.49
CA SER A 29 -17.76 -13.30 -7.10
C SER A 29 -18.69 -13.36 -8.32
N GLN A 30 -19.08 -12.22 -8.87
CA GLN A 30 -20.04 -12.17 -9.99
C GLN A 30 -19.60 -12.96 -11.21
N LEU A 31 -18.28 -13.03 -11.47
CA LEU A 31 -17.73 -13.78 -12.59
C LEU A 31 -17.81 -15.31 -12.43
N LEU A 32 -17.97 -15.79 -11.18
CA LEU A 32 -18.04 -17.23 -10.91
C LEU A 32 -19.41 -17.83 -11.21
N GLY A 33 -20.45 -17.00 -11.30
CA GLY A 33 -21.82 -17.49 -11.36
C GLY A 33 -22.24 -18.25 -10.08
N GLY A 34 -23.51 -18.64 -9.98
CA GLY A 34 -23.99 -19.49 -8.90
C GLY A 34 -24.45 -18.74 -7.64
N SER A 35 -25.09 -19.48 -6.71
CA SER A 35 -25.85 -18.95 -5.58
C SER A 35 -25.09 -18.91 -4.24
N ASN A 36 -23.81 -19.33 -4.20
CA ASN A 36 -23.07 -19.48 -2.94
C ASN A 36 -22.47 -18.16 -2.43
N THR A 37 -23.29 -17.11 -2.33
CA THR A 37 -22.85 -15.78 -1.85
C THR A 37 -22.40 -15.79 -0.39
N GLN A 38 -22.86 -16.75 0.41
CA GLN A 38 -22.54 -16.82 1.85
C GLN A 38 -21.09 -17.20 2.11
N ALA A 39 -20.51 -18.13 1.34
CA ALA A 39 -19.11 -18.51 1.45
C ALA A 39 -18.16 -17.33 1.15
N TYR A 40 -18.52 -16.50 0.15
CA TYR A 40 -17.71 -15.32 -0.20
C TYR A 40 -17.82 -14.20 0.85
N LYS A 41 -18.99 -14.04 1.49
CA LYS A 41 -19.14 -13.15 2.64
C LYS A 41 -18.37 -13.66 3.87
N ALA A 42 -18.31 -14.98 4.07
CA ALA A 42 -17.47 -15.57 5.12
C ALA A 42 -15.98 -15.30 4.87
N LEU A 43 -15.51 -15.48 3.63
CA LEU A 43 -14.14 -15.14 3.23
C LEU A 43 -13.83 -13.64 3.46
N GLU A 44 -14.73 -12.76 3.02
CA GLU A 44 -14.60 -11.30 3.23
C GLU A 44 -14.47 -10.95 4.71
N LYS A 45 -15.34 -11.52 5.54
CA LYS A 45 -15.29 -11.32 7.00
C LYS A 45 -13.99 -11.87 7.59
N SER A 46 -13.61 -13.10 7.24
CA SER A 46 -12.38 -13.74 7.77
C SER A 46 -11.13 -12.94 7.41
N LEU A 47 -11.03 -12.43 6.18
CA LEU A 47 -9.91 -11.58 5.76
C LEU A 47 -9.91 -10.23 6.47
N ARG A 48 -11.05 -9.57 6.60
CA ARG A 48 -11.16 -8.31 7.33
C ARG A 48 -10.76 -8.49 8.79
N ASP A 49 -11.27 -9.53 9.43
CA ASP A 49 -10.95 -9.84 10.83
C ASP A 49 -9.47 -10.20 10.99
N PHE A 50 -8.90 -10.96 10.06
CA PHE A 50 -7.47 -11.29 10.01
C PHE A 50 -6.59 -10.04 9.93
N ILE A 51 -6.88 -9.12 8.98
CA ILE A 51 -6.07 -7.91 8.81
C ILE A 51 -6.20 -6.99 10.02
N ASN A 52 -7.43 -6.76 10.48
CA ASN A 52 -7.69 -5.77 11.51
C ASN A 52 -7.34 -6.26 12.93
N ASN A 53 -7.36 -7.56 13.19
CA ASN A 53 -7.13 -8.10 14.54
C ASN A 53 -5.71 -8.66 14.74
N THR A 54 -4.91 -8.77 13.67
CA THR A 54 -3.51 -9.16 13.79
C THR A 54 -2.67 -7.98 14.27
N SER A 55 -1.80 -8.20 15.25
CA SER A 55 -0.80 -7.22 15.68
C SER A 55 0.41 -7.30 14.75
N TRP A 56 0.51 -6.35 13.82
CA TRP A 56 1.55 -6.34 12.77
C TRP A 56 2.86 -5.71 13.24
N THR A 57 2.78 -4.71 14.12
CA THR A 57 3.96 -3.95 14.59
C THR A 57 4.21 -4.10 16.08
N GLY A 58 3.25 -4.62 16.83
CA GLY A 58 3.27 -4.66 18.30
C GLY A 58 3.05 -3.30 18.96
N LYS A 59 2.79 -2.23 18.19
CA LYS A 59 2.54 -0.90 18.71
C LYS A 59 1.04 -0.68 18.91
N LYS A 60 0.66 -0.03 20.00
CA LYS A 60 -0.72 0.40 20.23
C LYS A 60 -0.94 1.74 19.53
N LEU A 61 -1.79 1.76 18.51
CA LEU A 61 -2.20 2.97 17.82
C LEU A 61 -3.61 3.39 18.26
N GLN A 62 -3.85 4.71 18.31
CA GLN A 62 -5.19 5.26 18.45
C GLN A 62 -5.97 5.08 17.15
N ASN A 63 -7.29 5.13 17.20
CA ASN A 63 -8.11 4.90 15.99
C ASN A 63 -7.81 5.86 14.84
N PHE A 64 -7.42 7.11 15.14
CA PHE A 64 -7.06 8.11 14.14
C PHE A 64 -5.64 7.94 13.57
N GLU A 65 -4.81 7.11 14.21
CA GLU A 65 -3.45 6.78 13.77
C GLU A 65 -3.41 5.56 12.86
N LYS A 66 -4.51 4.80 12.80
CA LYS A 66 -4.59 3.58 11.98
C LYS A 66 -4.55 3.91 10.50
N ILE A 67 -3.81 3.12 9.75
CA ILE A 67 -3.68 3.28 8.30
C ILE A 67 -4.95 2.74 7.64
N LYS A 68 -5.71 3.63 7.01
CA LYS A 68 -6.90 3.22 6.24
C LYS A 68 -6.48 2.52 4.96
N SER A 69 -7.05 1.33 4.73
CA SER A 69 -6.77 0.53 3.55
C SER A 69 -8.01 -0.16 3.01
N ASN A 70 -7.97 -0.51 1.73
CA ASN A 70 -9.02 -1.27 1.06
C ASN A 70 -8.41 -2.43 0.28
N PHE A 71 -9.00 -3.61 0.45
CA PHE A 71 -8.64 -4.84 -0.26
C PHE A 71 -9.86 -5.29 -1.05
N ALA A 72 -9.87 -5.05 -2.35
CA ALA A 72 -10.94 -5.48 -3.24
C ALA A 72 -10.48 -6.71 -4.03
N ILE A 73 -11.19 -7.82 -3.88
CA ILE A 73 -10.88 -9.10 -4.52
C ILE A 73 -11.98 -9.39 -5.54
N VAL A 74 -11.60 -9.61 -6.78
CA VAL A 74 -12.49 -10.07 -7.85
C VAL A 74 -12.10 -11.49 -8.20
N LEU A 75 -12.95 -12.46 -7.85
CA LEU A 75 -12.75 -13.87 -8.13
C LEU A 75 -13.14 -14.16 -9.57
N SER A 76 -12.24 -14.80 -10.33
CA SER A 76 -12.43 -15.18 -11.74
C SER A 76 -12.61 -16.67 -11.96
N GLU A 77 -12.00 -17.50 -11.10
CA GLU A 77 -12.07 -18.97 -11.21
C GLU A 77 -12.22 -19.59 -9.82
N ARG A 78 -12.94 -20.72 -9.77
CA ARG A 78 -13.07 -21.56 -8.58
C ARG A 78 -13.07 -23.04 -8.98
N ASP A 79 -12.22 -23.82 -8.32
CA ASP A 79 -12.21 -25.28 -8.38
C ASP A 79 -12.14 -25.83 -6.96
N GLY A 80 -13.27 -26.32 -6.46
CA GLY A 80 -13.39 -26.74 -5.07
C GLY A 80 -13.07 -25.62 -4.08
N ASN A 81 -11.95 -25.78 -3.36
CA ASN A 81 -11.41 -24.79 -2.41
C ASN A 81 -10.31 -23.90 -3.02
N ARG A 82 -9.99 -24.10 -4.29
CA ARG A 82 -9.01 -23.27 -5.01
C ARG A 82 -9.69 -22.14 -5.72
N PHE A 83 -9.12 -20.94 -5.57
CA PHE A 83 -9.62 -19.71 -6.15
C PHE A 83 -8.52 -19.00 -6.93
N LYS A 84 -8.91 -18.34 -8.02
CA LYS A 84 -8.07 -17.37 -8.71
C LYS A 84 -8.83 -16.06 -8.87
N GLY A 85 -8.10 -14.96 -8.96
CA GLY A 85 -8.70 -13.66 -9.15
C GLY A 85 -7.66 -12.55 -9.22
N THR A 86 -8.18 -11.35 -9.07
CA THR A 86 -7.39 -10.12 -8.97
C THR A 86 -7.61 -9.54 -7.59
N ILE A 87 -6.55 -9.06 -6.96
CA ILE A 87 -6.64 -8.26 -5.74
C ILE A 87 -6.19 -6.82 -6.04
N VAL A 88 -7.00 -5.85 -5.62
CA VAL A 88 -6.65 -4.43 -5.63
C VAL A 88 -6.41 -4.01 -4.20
N VAL A 89 -5.23 -3.44 -3.94
CA VAL A 89 -4.81 -2.98 -2.62
C VAL A 89 -4.60 -1.48 -2.66
N GLN A 90 -5.34 -0.78 -1.81
CA GLN A 90 -5.25 0.67 -1.68
C GLN A 90 -4.97 1.05 -0.23
N ALA A 91 -4.16 2.07 -0.03
CA ALA A 91 -3.93 2.67 1.28
C ALA A 91 -3.82 4.18 1.15
N VAL A 92 -4.28 4.89 2.18
CA VAL A 92 -4.25 6.35 2.24
C VAL A 92 -3.66 6.84 3.56
N ARG A 93 -3.14 8.05 3.53
CA ARG A 93 -2.58 8.77 4.68
C ARG A 93 -3.30 10.10 4.85
N PRO A 94 -3.76 10.46 6.05
CA PRO A 94 -4.28 11.79 6.32
C PRO A 94 -3.15 12.83 6.17
N ILE A 95 -3.49 13.99 5.60
CA ILE A 95 -2.57 15.13 5.50
C ILE A 95 -2.80 16.05 6.68
N PHE A 96 -1.69 16.56 7.24
CA PHE A 96 -1.70 17.40 8.42
C PHE A 96 -2.66 18.59 8.28
N ASN A 97 -3.50 18.79 9.30
CA ASN A 97 -4.50 19.86 9.39
C ASN A 97 -5.42 19.99 8.16
N SER A 98 -5.77 18.85 7.55
CA SER A 98 -6.62 18.76 6.36
C SER A 98 -7.59 17.58 6.47
N SER A 99 -8.72 17.65 5.77
CA SER A 99 -9.61 16.51 5.56
C SER A 99 -9.18 15.63 4.37
N TYR A 100 -8.12 16.02 3.66
CA TYR A 100 -7.62 15.28 2.51
C TYR A 100 -6.83 14.05 2.94
N GLU A 101 -7.09 12.95 2.26
CA GLU A 101 -6.36 11.68 2.42
C GLU A 101 -5.55 11.40 1.15
N SER A 102 -4.24 11.44 1.28
CA SER A 102 -3.30 11.21 0.18
C SER A 102 -3.14 9.73 -0.10
N PRO A 103 -3.27 9.25 -1.34
CA PRO A 103 -3.03 7.85 -1.67
C PRO A 103 -1.55 7.48 -1.45
N LEU A 104 -1.31 6.47 -0.60
CA LEU A 104 0.02 5.89 -0.39
C LEU A 104 0.31 4.76 -1.38
N LEU A 105 -0.71 3.96 -1.67
CA LEU A 105 -0.62 2.78 -2.52
C LEU A 105 -1.94 2.62 -3.28
N ASN A 106 -1.83 2.32 -4.58
CA ASN A 106 -2.94 1.88 -5.42
C ASN A 106 -2.41 0.83 -6.40
N LEU A 107 -2.49 -0.44 -6.00
CA LEU A 107 -1.88 -1.57 -6.68
C LEU A 107 -2.93 -2.58 -7.10
N GLN A 108 -2.83 -3.07 -8.32
CA GLN A 108 -3.61 -4.20 -8.83
C GLN A 108 -2.68 -5.40 -9.07
N ASP A 109 -3.00 -6.54 -8.48
CA ASP A 109 -2.30 -7.80 -8.68
C ASP A 109 -3.26 -8.83 -9.27
N THR A 110 -2.99 -9.21 -10.52
CA THR A 110 -3.79 -10.18 -11.29
C THR A 110 -3.33 -11.63 -11.10
N ARG A 111 -2.26 -11.85 -10.30
CA ARG A 111 -1.70 -13.17 -10.00
C ARG A 111 -2.07 -13.61 -8.59
N PHE A 112 -3.35 -13.48 -8.26
CA PHE A 112 -3.87 -13.83 -6.96
C PHE A 112 -4.62 -15.16 -7.02
N ALA A 113 -3.93 -16.24 -6.65
CA ALA A 113 -4.50 -17.57 -6.51
C ALA A 113 -4.32 -18.06 -5.07
N PHE A 114 -5.30 -18.77 -4.52
CA PHE A 114 -5.25 -19.24 -3.14
C PHE A 114 -6.18 -20.43 -2.89
N GLU A 115 -5.96 -21.09 -1.78
CA GLU A 115 -6.87 -22.09 -1.21
C GLU A 115 -7.54 -21.51 0.04
N TYR A 116 -8.84 -21.75 0.16
CA TYR A 116 -9.62 -21.35 1.32
C TYR A 116 -10.73 -22.35 1.59
N ALA A 117 -10.86 -22.78 2.84
CA ALA A 117 -12.00 -23.54 3.34
C ALA A 117 -12.90 -22.63 4.19
N GLU A 118 -14.20 -22.76 4.04
CA GLU A 118 -15.15 -21.93 4.79
C GLU A 118 -14.95 -22.11 6.32
N ASN A 119 -14.93 -20.98 7.03
CA ASN A 119 -14.67 -20.89 8.48
C ASN A 119 -13.27 -21.32 8.93
N GLU A 120 -12.32 -21.43 8.04
CA GLU A 120 -10.95 -21.67 8.47
C GLU A 120 -10.37 -20.45 9.21
N ASN A 121 -9.53 -20.74 10.22
CA ASN A 121 -8.86 -19.69 10.97
C ASN A 121 -7.63 -19.20 10.23
N LEU A 122 -7.58 -17.90 9.92
CA LEU A 122 -6.44 -17.25 9.30
C LEU A 122 -5.52 -16.72 10.39
N ILE A 123 -4.32 -17.30 10.50
CA ILE A 123 -3.33 -16.91 11.52
C ILE A 123 -2.02 -16.60 10.83
N PHE A 124 -1.47 -15.42 11.11
CA PHE A 124 -0.11 -15.05 10.74
C PHE A 124 0.81 -15.22 11.95
N ASN A 125 1.94 -15.90 11.74
CA ASN A 125 3.01 -15.99 12.71
C ASN A 125 4.31 -15.50 12.06
N GLU A 126 4.84 -14.38 12.53
CA GLU A 126 6.05 -13.78 12.00
C GLU A 126 7.27 -14.72 12.02
N ARG A 127 7.32 -15.62 13.00
CA ARG A 127 8.44 -16.56 13.18
C ARG A 127 8.31 -17.85 12.38
N GLN A 128 7.14 -18.09 11.83
CA GLN A 128 6.83 -19.31 11.12
C GLN A 128 6.10 -19.00 9.81
N PHE A 129 6.76 -19.28 8.69
CA PHE A 129 6.14 -19.16 7.38
C PHE A 129 4.86 -20.00 7.31
N SER A 130 3.77 -19.38 6.86
CA SER A 130 2.45 -20.02 6.87
C SER A 130 2.32 -21.14 5.83
N GLY A 131 2.99 -21.00 4.70
CA GLY A 131 2.89 -21.88 3.53
C GLY A 131 1.53 -21.81 2.82
N ARG A 132 0.66 -20.89 3.25
CA ARG A 132 -0.70 -20.67 2.71
C ARG A 132 -0.73 -19.36 1.94
N ASN A 133 -0.90 -19.47 0.62
CA ASN A 133 -0.76 -18.31 -0.26
C ASN A 133 -1.71 -17.16 0.08
N LEU A 134 -2.93 -17.45 0.57
CA LEU A 134 -3.87 -16.40 1.01
C LEU A 134 -3.28 -15.54 2.12
N ILE A 135 -2.74 -16.19 3.17
CA ILE A 135 -2.13 -15.51 4.32
C ILE A 135 -0.88 -14.75 3.85
N ASP A 136 -0.04 -15.38 3.04
CA ASP A 136 1.23 -14.81 2.60
C ASP A 136 1.02 -13.57 1.74
N VAL A 137 0.07 -13.59 0.78
CA VAL A 137 -0.24 -12.43 -0.07
C VAL A 137 -0.82 -11.28 0.74
N ILE A 138 -1.78 -11.54 1.63
CA ILE A 138 -2.37 -10.48 2.46
C ILE A 138 -1.32 -9.89 3.41
N SER A 139 -0.51 -10.72 4.07
CA SER A 139 0.54 -10.27 4.99
C SER A 139 1.63 -9.48 4.26
N PHE A 140 2.00 -9.89 3.04
CA PHE A 140 2.91 -9.13 2.18
C PHE A 140 2.40 -7.72 1.93
N TYR A 141 1.12 -7.57 1.54
CA TYR A 141 0.54 -6.25 1.27
C TYR A 141 0.37 -5.42 2.53
N VAL A 142 0.06 -6.02 3.68
CA VAL A 142 0.03 -5.29 4.95
C VAL A 142 1.41 -4.72 5.28
N TYR A 143 2.49 -5.51 5.18
CA TYR A 143 3.84 -5.00 5.41
C TYR A 143 4.28 -3.97 4.35
N LEU A 144 3.81 -4.11 3.12
CA LEU A 144 4.03 -3.10 2.08
C LEU A 144 3.38 -1.76 2.48
N ILE A 145 2.12 -1.77 2.93
CA ILE A 145 1.40 -0.59 3.40
C ILE A 145 2.12 0.06 4.60
N LEU A 146 2.51 -0.73 5.60
CA LEU A 146 3.27 -0.25 6.76
C LEU A 146 4.60 0.39 6.35
N GLY A 147 5.26 -0.17 5.35
CA GLY A 147 6.49 0.36 4.79
C GLY A 147 6.30 1.71 4.10
N TYR A 148 5.29 1.84 3.25
CA TYR A 148 4.95 3.10 2.56
C TYR A 148 4.52 4.19 3.55
N ASP A 149 3.72 3.83 4.54
CA ASP A 149 3.30 4.76 5.58
C ASP A 149 4.52 5.29 6.34
N ALA A 150 5.39 4.40 6.83
CA ALA A 150 6.60 4.80 7.55
C ALA A 150 7.56 5.64 6.69
N ASP A 151 7.74 5.31 5.40
CA ASP A 151 8.53 6.13 4.46
C ASP A 151 7.92 7.52 4.25
N SER A 152 6.59 7.66 4.35
CA SER A 152 5.92 8.96 4.20
C SER A 152 6.15 9.91 5.39
N PHE A 153 6.53 9.38 6.56
CA PHE A 153 6.82 10.14 7.78
C PHE A 153 8.32 10.33 8.05
N GLN A 154 9.16 9.40 7.61
CA GLN A 154 10.60 9.42 7.79
C GLN A 154 11.30 8.81 6.58
N SER A 155 12.31 9.51 6.04
CA SER A 155 13.10 8.96 4.93
C SER A 155 13.67 7.60 5.30
N MET A 156 13.42 6.59 4.46
CA MET A 156 13.80 5.18 4.67
C MET A 156 13.20 4.52 5.92
N GLY A 157 12.18 5.14 6.56
CA GLY A 157 11.55 4.66 7.79
C GLY A 157 10.86 3.30 7.64
N GLY A 158 10.43 2.96 6.43
CA GLY A 158 9.75 1.70 6.11
C GLY A 158 10.65 0.48 5.97
N SER A 159 11.98 0.62 6.02
CA SER A 159 12.93 -0.45 5.68
C SER A 159 12.69 -1.75 6.45
N GLN A 160 12.36 -1.67 7.75
CA GLN A 160 12.06 -2.86 8.56
C GLN A 160 10.82 -3.62 8.06
N TRP A 161 9.79 -2.91 7.63
CA TRP A 161 8.54 -3.50 7.14
C TRP A 161 8.72 -4.08 5.74
N PHE A 162 9.42 -3.39 4.88
CA PHE A 162 9.79 -3.90 3.57
C PHE A 162 10.68 -5.16 3.67
N SER A 163 11.57 -5.24 4.67
CA SER A 163 12.36 -6.47 4.92
C SER A 163 11.46 -7.65 5.31
N LYS A 164 10.39 -7.43 6.09
CA LYS A 164 9.40 -8.48 6.40
C LYS A 164 8.62 -8.91 5.16
N ALA A 165 8.18 -7.97 4.32
CA ALA A 165 7.56 -8.28 3.03
C ALA A 165 8.51 -9.08 2.13
N GLN A 166 9.80 -8.74 2.09
CA GLN A 166 10.82 -9.48 1.34
C GLN A 166 10.99 -10.91 1.85
N GLN A 167 10.99 -11.10 3.16
CA GLN A 167 11.07 -12.45 3.75
C GLN A 167 9.88 -13.32 3.37
N ILE A 168 8.66 -12.76 3.37
CA ILE A 168 7.47 -13.46 2.89
C ILE A 168 7.64 -13.83 1.42
N ALA A 169 8.07 -12.88 0.57
CA ALA A 169 8.25 -13.13 -0.85
C ALA A 169 9.28 -14.24 -1.12
N GLN A 170 10.42 -14.25 -0.40
CA GLN A 170 11.44 -15.28 -0.51
C GLN A 170 10.93 -16.66 -0.09
N ASN A 171 10.16 -16.73 0.99
CA ASN A 171 9.60 -17.99 1.49
C ASN A 171 8.49 -18.54 0.57
N SER A 172 7.80 -17.66 -0.16
CA SER A 172 6.70 -18.03 -1.07
C SER A 172 7.18 -18.43 -2.47
N GLN A 173 8.43 -18.18 -2.81
CA GLN A 173 9.03 -18.67 -4.05
C GLN A 173 8.99 -20.22 -4.11
N ASN A 174 8.80 -20.75 -5.29
CA ASN A 174 8.76 -22.21 -5.55
C ASN A 174 7.63 -22.98 -4.82
N ARG A 175 6.55 -22.30 -4.41
CA ARG A 175 5.37 -22.92 -3.80
C ARG A 175 4.24 -23.22 -4.80
N GLY A 176 4.50 -23.02 -6.10
CA GLY A 176 3.52 -23.32 -7.16
C GLY A 176 2.45 -22.25 -7.37
N TYR A 177 2.62 -21.05 -6.80
CA TYR A 177 1.74 -19.91 -7.02
C TYR A 177 2.45 -18.81 -7.82
N ASP A 178 1.73 -18.24 -8.78
CA ASP A 178 2.21 -17.11 -9.57
C ASP A 178 2.32 -15.82 -8.72
N GLY A 179 3.10 -14.86 -9.20
CA GLY A 179 3.27 -13.55 -8.58
C GLY A 179 4.40 -13.49 -7.55
N TRP A 180 5.14 -14.59 -7.32
CA TRP A 180 6.29 -14.64 -6.44
C TRP A 180 7.62 -14.81 -7.16
N ASN A 181 7.59 -15.15 -8.45
CA ASN A 181 8.79 -15.36 -9.25
C ASN A 181 9.35 -14.02 -9.76
N GLN A 182 10.67 -13.97 -9.94
CA GLN A 182 11.34 -12.82 -10.55
C GLN A 182 11.53 -13.01 -12.07
N ILE A 183 11.55 -14.26 -12.52
CA ILE A 183 11.77 -14.62 -13.93
C ILE A 183 10.40 -14.71 -14.62
N ASN A 184 10.26 -14.04 -15.77
CA ASN A 184 9.05 -14.04 -16.61
C ASN A 184 7.79 -13.39 -15.96
N GLU A 185 7.94 -12.72 -14.81
CA GLU A 185 6.85 -12.03 -14.12
C GLU A 185 7.22 -10.57 -13.77
N PRO A 186 7.28 -9.65 -14.75
CA PRO A 186 7.86 -8.30 -14.58
C PRO A 186 7.12 -7.43 -13.56
N ARG A 187 5.93 -7.83 -13.11
CA ARG A 187 5.15 -7.15 -12.07
C ARG A 187 4.80 -8.10 -10.92
N SER A 188 5.74 -8.97 -10.55
CA SER A 188 5.58 -9.83 -9.40
C SER A 188 5.81 -9.09 -8.08
N ARG A 189 5.29 -9.65 -7.00
CA ARG A 189 5.52 -9.15 -5.63
C ARG A 189 7.01 -9.18 -5.28
N SER A 190 7.73 -10.20 -5.73
CA SER A 190 9.18 -10.33 -5.51
C SER A 190 10.00 -9.27 -6.23
N ILE A 191 9.62 -8.90 -7.47
CA ILE A 191 10.26 -7.79 -8.18
C ILE A 191 9.98 -6.48 -7.45
N LEU A 192 8.71 -6.21 -7.11
CA LEU A 192 8.35 -4.97 -6.43
C LEU A 192 9.17 -4.76 -5.15
N ILE A 193 9.21 -5.77 -4.28
CA ILE A 193 9.92 -5.62 -3.00
C ILE A 193 11.44 -5.59 -3.18
N GLY A 194 11.96 -6.30 -4.18
CA GLY A 194 13.38 -6.24 -4.55
C GLY A 194 13.79 -4.85 -5.03
N GLU A 195 12.95 -4.19 -5.83
CA GLU A 195 13.18 -2.82 -6.28
C GLU A 195 13.07 -1.81 -5.14
N ILE A 196 12.06 -1.90 -4.28
CA ILE A 196 11.89 -1.01 -3.12
C ILE A 196 13.13 -1.04 -2.21
N LEU A 197 13.74 -2.21 -2.01
CA LEU A 197 14.90 -2.40 -1.16
C LEU A 197 16.24 -2.23 -1.90
N ASN A 198 16.21 -1.99 -3.21
CA ASN A 198 17.42 -1.74 -3.98
C ASN A 198 17.99 -0.36 -3.61
N PRO A 199 19.28 -0.27 -3.19
CA PRO A 199 19.92 1.00 -2.86
C PRO A 199 19.83 2.04 -3.98
N ASN A 200 19.82 1.63 -5.24
CA ASN A 200 19.69 2.52 -6.39
C ASN A 200 18.31 3.22 -6.43
N MET A 201 17.31 2.70 -5.72
CA MET A 201 15.96 3.30 -5.62
C MET A 201 15.76 4.15 -4.36
N ASN A 202 16.78 4.37 -3.56
CA ASN A 202 16.70 5.17 -2.33
C ASN A 202 16.24 6.60 -2.58
N GLN A 203 16.58 7.19 -3.74
CA GLN A 203 16.10 8.52 -4.11
C GLN A 203 14.56 8.56 -4.23
N LEU A 204 13.93 7.52 -4.79
CA LEU A 204 12.46 7.46 -4.86
C LEU A 204 11.83 7.36 -3.46
N ARG A 205 12.41 6.56 -2.55
CA ARG A 205 11.95 6.47 -1.16
C ARG A 205 12.11 7.80 -0.41
N SER A 206 13.24 8.49 -0.62
CA SER A 206 13.45 9.84 -0.07
C SER A 206 12.47 10.86 -0.67
N THR A 207 12.13 10.71 -1.94
CA THR A 207 11.09 11.52 -2.60
C THR A 207 9.71 11.27 -1.98
N ILE A 208 9.34 10.04 -1.66
CA ILE A 208 8.08 9.72 -0.96
C ILE A 208 8.00 10.50 0.37
N TYR A 209 9.07 10.51 1.16
CA TYR A 209 9.15 11.29 2.40
C TYR A 209 8.99 12.79 2.14
N THR A 210 9.81 13.35 1.25
CA THR A 210 9.82 14.81 0.99
C THR A 210 8.48 15.27 0.43
N TYR A 211 7.91 14.50 -0.49
CA TYR A 211 6.61 14.75 -1.10
C TYR A 211 5.49 14.84 -0.05
N HIS A 212 5.43 13.89 0.88
CA HIS A 212 4.37 13.85 1.88
C HIS A 212 4.67 14.79 3.06
N ARG A 213 5.82 14.61 3.73
CA ARG A 213 6.08 15.26 5.00
C ARG A 213 6.46 16.72 4.86
N ALA A 214 7.33 17.04 3.91
CA ALA A 214 7.76 18.42 3.69
C ALA A 214 6.83 19.17 2.71
N GLY A 215 6.23 18.45 1.75
CA GLY A 215 5.36 19.00 0.73
C GLY A 215 3.90 19.03 1.17
N LEU A 216 3.19 17.88 1.10
CA LEU A 216 1.75 17.81 1.33
C LEU A 216 1.32 18.30 2.71
N ASP A 217 2.04 17.88 3.77
CA ASP A 217 1.75 18.35 5.14
C ASP A 217 1.94 19.86 5.31
N GLY A 218 2.62 20.54 4.41
CA GLY A 218 2.77 21.99 4.41
C GLY A 218 1.67 22.76 3.66
N LEU A 219 0.82 22.07 2.89
CA LEU A 219 -0.23 22.70 2.08
C LEU A 219 -1.38 23.31 2.90
N TYR A 220 -1.44 23.06 4.23
CA TYR A 220 -2.41 23.71 5.12
C TYR A 220 -2.13 25.20 5.33
N ASN A 221 -0.93 25.68 5.04
CA ASN A 221 -0.57 27.08 5.19
C ASN A 221 -1.36 27.95 4.19
N GLN A 222 -1.61 29.22 4.56
CA GLN A 222 -2.28 30.16 3.66
C GLN A 222 -1.51 30.38 2.36
N ASP A 223 -0.17 30.48 2.45
CA ASP A 223 0.72 30.46 1.30
C ASP A 223 1.21 29.04 1.03
N GLN A 224 0.70 28.43 -0.01
CA GLN A 224 1.03 27.08 -0.44
C GLN A 224 2.22 27.01 -1.42
N THR A 225 2.74 28.16 -1.87
CA THR A 225 3.74 28.24 -2.94
C THR A 225 5.03 27.51 -2.57
N GLN A 226 5.49 27.65 -1.32
CA GLN A 226 6.68 26.95 -0.84
C GLN A 226 6.48 25.42 -0.82
N SER A 227 5.32 24.95 -0.36
CA SER A 227 4.99 23.52 -0.31
C SER A 227 4.89 22.93 -1.73
N LYS A 228 4.27 23.65 -2.67
CA LYS A 228 4.22 23.26 -4.07
C LYS A 228 5.62 23.19 -4.68
N LYS A 229 6.50 24.16 -4.35
CA LYS A 229 7.88 24.11 -4.80
C LYS A 229 8.62 22.88 -4.29
N ILE A 230 8.47 22.54 -3.01
CA ILE A 230 9.06 21.33 -2.41
C ILE A 230 8.58 20.06 -3.15
N ILE A 231 7.28 19.97 -3.43
CA ILE A 231 6.69 18.84 -4.17
C ILE A 231 7.27 18.76 -5.59
N ALA A 232 7.32 19.88 -6.31
CA ALA A 232 7.86 19.93 -7.65
C ALA A 232 9.34 19.53 -7.67
N ASP A 233 10.16 20.08 -6.77
CA ASP A 233 11.60 19.78 -6.66
C ASP A 233 11.81 18.30 -6.33
N ALA A 234 11.01 17.71 -5.43
CA ALA A 234 11.07 16.30 -5.09
C ALA A 234 10.78 15.39 -6.30
N ILE A 235 9.76 15.74 -7.11
CA ILE A 235 9.45 15.02 -8.35
C ILE A 235 10.60 15.18 -9.36
N MET A 236 11.14 16.38 -9.52
CA MET A 236 12.23 16.65 -10.46
C MET A 236 13.52 15.91 -10.12
N GLN A 237 13.79 15.61 -8.84
CA GLN A 237 14.93 14.76 -8.43
C GLN A 237 14.85 13.34 -9.01
N LEU A 238 13.66 12.85 -9.32
CA LEU A 238 13.47 11.54 -9.94
C LEU A 238 13.99 11.47 -11.39
N LYS A 239 14.41 12.58 -11.97
CA LYS A 239 15.07 12.63 -13.28
C LYS A 239 16.31 11.73 -13.34
N THR A 240 16.94 11.45 -12.22
CA THR A 240 18.03 10.48 -12.12
C THR A 240 17.66 9.09 -12.66
N TYR A 241 16.39 8.75 -12.74
CA TYR A 241 15.88 7.48 -13.28
C TYR A 241 15.46 7.54 -14.75
N GLU A 242 15.65 8.66 -15.45
CA GLU A 242 15.11 8.91 -16.80
C GLU A 242 15.40 7.80 -17.81
N ASN A 243 16.52 7.08 -17.66
CA ASN A 243 16.90 5.99 -18.55
C ASN A 243 16.42 4.60 -18.11
N THR A 244 15.86 4.45 -16.90
CA THR A 244 15.54 3.16 -16.30
C THR A 244 14.10 3.03 -15.80
N PHE A 245 13.38 4.15 -15.66
CA PHE A 245 12.07 4.18 -15.01
C PHE A 245 11.00 3.33 -15.72
N GLN A 246 11.04 3.23 -17.05
CA GLN A 246 10.02 2.48 -17.82
C GLN A 246 9.95 1.02 -17.44
N GLN A 247 11.07 0.43 -17.05
CA GLN A 247 11.18 -0.98 -16.66
C GLN A 247 11.04 -1.19 -15.16
N ASN A 248 11.00 -0.11 -14.37
CA ASN A 248 10.96 -0.19 -12.91
C ASN A 248 9.52 -0.21 -12.39
N TYR A 249 9.13 -1.30 -11.74
CA TYR A 249 7.76 -1.47 -11.24
C TYR A 249 7.46 -0.53 -10.09
N PHE A 250 8.39 -0.34 -9.15
CA PHE A 250 8.23 0.56 -8.01
C PHE A 250 8.03 2.01 -8.44
N PHE A 251 8.83 2.49 -9.41
CA PHE A 251 8.69 3.83 -9.97
C PHE A 251 7.32 4.02 -10.65
N ASN A 252 6.93 3.08 -11.51
CA ASN A 252 5.65 3.13 -12.20
C ASN A 252 4.47 3.11 -11.21
N LEU A 253 4.56 2.30 -10.16
CA LEU A 253 3.53 2.23 -9.12
C LEU A 253 3.38 3.57 -8.39
N PHE A 254 4.50 4.24 -8.05
CA PHE A 254 4.46 5.58 -7.46
C PHE A 254 3.79 6.60 -8.40
N MET A 255 4.18 6.65 -9.66
CA MET A 255 3.60 7.56 -10.64
C MET A 255 2.10 7.28 -10.85
N ASP A 256 1.69 6.03 -10.93
CA ASP A 256 0.30 5.64 -11.08
C ASP A 256 -0.55 6.03 -9.87
N THR A 257 -0.01 5.83 -8.68
CA THR A 257 -0.68 6.19 -7.42
C THR A 257 -0.85 7.70 -7.28
N LYS A 258 0.12 8.49 -7.74
CA LYS A 258 0.19 9.95 -7.52
C LYS A 258 -0.29 10.81 -8.68
N ALA A 259 -0.58 10.23 -9.84
CA ALA A 259 -0.88 11.01 -11.05
C ALA A 259 -2.01 12.04 -10.85
N ASP A 260 -3.12 11.65 -10.24
CA ASP A 260 -4.27 12.55 -10.00
C ASP A 260 -3.94 13.61 -8.95
N GLU A 261 -3.26 13.23 -7.89
CA GLU A 261 -2.85 14.14 -6.82
C GLU A 261 -1.89 15.20 -7.35
N ILE A 262 -0.84 14.80 -8.07
CA ILE A 262 0.12 15.71 -8.69
C ILE A 262 -0.59 16.66 -9.67
N PHE A 263 -1.47 16.12 -10.53
CA PHE A 263 -2.23 16.94 -11.45
C PHE A 263 -3.03 18.03 -10.71
N ASN A 264 -3.78 17.65 -9.68
CA ASN A 264 -4.65 18.57 -8.96
C ASN A 264 -3.87 19.65 -8.17
N ILE A 265 -2.71 19.29 -7.59
CA ILE A 265 -1.86 20.24 -6.86
C ILE A 265 -1.45 21.43 -7.75
N PHE A 266 -1.03 21.15 -8.98
CA PHE A 266 -0.49 22.18 -9.89
C PHE A 266 -1.52 22.77 -10.87
N ASN A 267 -2.70 22.15 -10.99
CA ASN A 267 -3.76 22.64 -11.87
C ASN A 267 -4.58 23.77 -11.25
N SER A 268 -4.40 24.09 -9.98
CA SER A 268 -5.18 25.09 -9.26
C SER A 268 -4.32 25.96 -8.35
N GLY A 269 -4.79 27.19 -8.13
CA GLY A 269 -4.16 28.16 -7.25
C GLY A 269 -2.81 28.69 -7.77
N ASN A 270 -2.11 29.43 -6.88
CA ASN A 270 -0.80 29.98 -7.19
C ASN A 270 0.29 28.92 -7.07
N ASN A 271 1.07 28.72 -8.13
CA ASN A 271 2.19 27.79 -8.18
C ASN A 271 3.55 28.44 -7.78
N GLY A 272 3.55 29.74 -7.44
CA GLY A 272 4.75 30.46 -7.03
C GLY A 272 5.86 30.42 -8.08
N SER A 273 7.04 30.01 -7.66
CA SER A 273 8.23 29.90 -8.53
C SER A 273 8.35 28.58 -9.27
N VAL A 274 7.36 27.69 -9.21
CA VAL A 274 7.40 26.40 -9.93
C VAL A 274 7.29 26.63 -11.42
N ASN A 275 8.27 26.15 -12.18
CA ASN A 275 8.19 26.16 -13.64
C ASN A 275 7.28 25.01 -14.12
N ILE A 276 6.00 25.33 -14.31
CA ILE A 276 4.98 24.34 -14.70
C ILE A 276 5.30 23.71 -16.05
N ASN A 277 5.84 24.46 -17.02
CA ASN A 277 6.19 23.88 -18.32
C ASN A 277 7.30 22.83 -18.20
N ASN A 278 8.33 23.10 -17.39
CA ASN A 278 9.38 22.12 -17.16
C ASN A 278 8.87 20.89 -16.41
N LEU A 279 8.07 21.09 -15.36
CA LEU A 279 7.43 19.99 -14.63
C LEU A 279 6.53 19.16 -15.54
N LYS A 280 5.72 19.82 -16.39
CA LYS A 280 4.85 19.17 -17.38
C LYS A 280 5.65 18.26 -18.31
N GLN A 281 6.74 18.78 -18.90
CA GLN A 281 7.58 17.99 -19.80
C GLN A 281 8.14 16.76 -19.10
N GLN A 282 8.57 16.92 -17.86
CA GLN A 282 9.08 15.78 -17.06
C GLN A 282 7.99 14.76 -16.72
N MET A 283 6.76 15.22 -16.41
CA MET A 283 5.64 14.32 -16.12
C MET A 283 5.16 13.57 -17.39
N ILE A 284 5.26 14.17 -18.57
CA ILE A 284 5.01 13.47 -19.84
C ILE A 284 6.00 12.32 -20.02
N VAL A 285 7.27 12.54 -19.68
CA VAL A 285 8.30 11.48 -19.72
C VAL A 285 8.02 10.40 -18.69
N PHE A 286 7.76 10.76 -17.43
CA PHE A 286 7.59 9.82 -16.33
C PHE A 286 6.28 9.02 -16.39
N SER A 287 5.23 9.60 -16.95
CA SER A 287 3.91 8.98 -17.00
C SER A 287 3.19 9.32 -18.31
N PRO A 288 3.69 8.80 -19.44
CA PRO A 288 3.20 9.14 -20.78
C PRO A 288 1.72 8.79 -20.99
N LYS A 289 1.23 7.72 -20.34
CA LYS A 289 -0.20 7.32 -20.41
C LYS A 289 -1.16 8.39 -19.86
N ASN A 290 -0.68 9.29 -19.03
CA ASN A 290 -1.45 10.37 -18.42
C ASN A 290 -1.35 11.71 -19.19
N THR A 291 -0.63 11.75 -20.31
CA THR A 291 -0.37 12.98 -21.07
C THR A 291 -1.66 13.69 -21.49
N GLU A 292 -2.55 13.01 -22.22
CA GLU A 292 -3.78 13.62 -22.73
C GLU A 292 -4.84 13.84 -21.64
N SER A 293 -4.90 12.92 -20.67
CA SER A 293 -5.90 13.00 -19.60
C SER A 293 -5.57 14.05 -18.54
N ARG A 294 -4.27 14.34 -18.31
CA ARG A 294 -3.77 15.20 -17.24
C ARG A 294 -2.76 16.24 -17.71
N TRP A 295 -1.55 15.84 -18.10
CA TRP A 295 -0.43 16.76 -18.24
C TRP A 295 -0.67 17.85 -19.29
N ASN A 296 -1.31 17.54 -20.40
CA ASN A 296 -1.68 18.53 -21.41
C ASN A 296 -2.76 19.53 -20.96
N LYS A 297 -3.46 19.24 -19.86
CA LYS A 297 -4.48 20.12 -19.29
C LYS A 297 -3.95 21.13 -18.27
N TRP A 298 -2.69 21.01 -17.84
CA TRP A 298 -2.08 22.05 -17.02
C TRP A 298 -2.00 23.36 -17.78
N LYS A 299 -2.50 24.41 -17.12
CA LYS A 299 -2.56 25.78 -17.65
C LYS A 299 -1.28 26.54 -17.31
#